data_75e117779a019eabefaec21e06e60db6
#
_entry.id   75e117779a019eabefaec21e06e60db6
#
_cell.length_a   1.000
_cell.length_b   1.000
_cell.length_c   1.000
_cell.angle_alpha   90.00
_cell.angle_beta   90.00
_cell.angle_gamma   90.00
#
_symmetry.space_group_name_H-M   'P 1'
#
loop_
_entity.id
_entity.type
_entity.pdbx_description
1 polymer ?
#
loop_
_entity_poly.entity_id
_entity_poly.type
_entity_poly.pdbx_seq_one_letter_code
_entity_poly.pdbx_strand_id
1 'polypeptide(L)'
;MSKIKIILFSGKAECGKTTASKMAMDSLTRLGYRVVKLSYAEYVKQTAKMLFGWNGEKDEAGRELLQWWGTDKVRAQSPDFWVDTVIRLVGVIDDMYDFVVIDDVRFENELNRWGNYTTYSIRVERPDHISALTKEQLEHISETALDNYQFDIRLVARDMKELSEQVESVLIPQITGSST
;
A
#
# COMPACT_ATOMS: atom_id res chain seq x y z
N MET A 1 -18.89 14.16 4.93
CA MET A 1 -17.85 13.12 5.08
C MET A 1 -17.96 12.20 3.87
N SER A 2 -16.86 11.90 3.21
CA SER A 2 -16.82 10.91 2.13
C SER A 2 -17.29 9.56 2.67
N LYS A 3 -18.08 8.81 1.87
CA LYS A 3 -18.52 7.46 2.25
C LYS A 3 -17.43 6.41 2.02
N ILE A 4 -16.50 6.70 1.11
CA ILE A 4 -15.42 5.77 0.77
C ILE A 4 -14.40 5.66 1.91
N LYS A 5 -13.96 4.46 2.21
CA LYS A 5 -12.94 4.16 3.21
C LYS A 5 -11.65 3.74 2.54
N ILE A 6 -10.52 4.14 3.09
CA ILE A 6 -9.18 3.91 2.52
C ILE A 6 -8.43 2.92 3.38
N ILE A 7 -8.00 1.82 2.79
CA ILE A 7 -7.23 0.76 3.45
C ILE A 7 -5.80 0.80 2.94
N LEU A 8 -4.86 1.07 3.84
CA LEU A 8 -3.46 1.39 3.55
C LEU A 8 -2.54 0.29 4.10
N PHE A 9 -2.05 -0.60 3.23
CA PHE A 9 -1.15 -1.67 3.65
C PHE A 9 0.32 -1.27 3.51
N SER A 10 1.06 -1.46 4.59
CA SER A 10 2.51 -1.32 4.68
C SER A 10 3.17 -2.58 5.21
N GLY A 11 4.49 -2.67 5.08
CA GLY A 11 5.34 -3.76 5.55
C GLY A 11 6.60 -3.87 4.70
N LYS A 12 7.59 -4.62 5.17
CA LYS A 12 8.85 -4.86 4.45
C LYS A 12 8.61 -5.58 3.12
N ALA A 13 9.62 -5.59 2.26
CA ALA A 13 9.57 -6.39 1.05
C ALA A 13 9.25 -7.86 1.36
N GLU A 14 8.48 -8.52 0.50
CA GLU A 14 8.14 -9.95 0.58
C GLU A 14 7.41 -10.42 1.86
N CYS A 15 6.94 -9.50 2.72
CA CYS A 15 6.21 -9.85 3.95
C CYS A 15 4.76 -10.31 3.73
N GLY A 16 4.24 -10.28 2.49
CA GLY A 16 2.88 -10.72 2.18
C GLY A 16 1.83 -9.60 2.03
N LYS A 17 2.22 -8.32 1.92
CA LYS A 17 1.29 -7.18 1.73
C LYS A 17 0.28 -7.39 0.61
N THR A 18 0.77 -7.72 -0.59
CA THR A 18 -0.09 -7.93 -1.78
C THR A 18 -1.04 -9.10 -1.59
N THR A 19 -0.61 -10.11 -0.85
CA THR A 19 -1.47 -11.25 -0.50
C THR A 19 -2.55 -10.85 0.48
N ALA A 20 -2.19 -10.14 1.56
CA ALA A 20 -3.14 -9.65 2.56
C ALA A 20 -4.16 -8.68 1.94
N SER A 21 -3.71 -7.75 1.10
CA SER A 21 -4.59 -6.82 0.40
C SER A 21 -5.57 -7.52 -0.53
N LYS A 22 -5.11 -8.56 -1.26
CA LYS A 22 -5.98 -9.36 -2.12
C LYS A 22 -7.01 -10.13 -1.32
N MET A 23 -6.62 -10.79 -0.22
CA MET A 23 -7.55 -11.48 0.67
C MET A 23 -8.61 -10.53 1.23
N ALA A 24 -8.20 -9.33 1.67
CA ALA A 24 -9.13 -8.31 2.16
C ALA A 24 -10.11 -7.86 1.08
N MET A 25 -9.64 -7.61 -0.14
CA MET A 25 -10.51 -7.24 -1.27
C MET A 25 -11.50 -8.35 -1.61
N ASP A 26 -11.06 -9.61 -1.65
CA ASP A 26 -11.91 -10.76 -1.94
C ASP A 26 -13.00 -10.91 -0.86
N SER A 27 -12.66 -10.71 0.41
CA SER A 27 -13.61 -10.78 1.54
C SER A 27 -14.61 -9.64 1.52
N LEU A 28 -14.17 -8.40 1.30
CA LEU A 28 -15.05 -7.25 1.15
C LEU A 28 -16.01 -7.41 -0.04
N THR A 29 -15.52 -7.92 -1.16
CA THR A 29 -16.34 -8.17 -2.35
C THR A 29 -17.40 -9.26 -2.08
N ARG A 30 -17.04 -10.33 -1.36
CA ARG A 30 -18.01 -11.37 -0.91
C ARG A 30 -19.09 -10.80 0.02
N LEU A 31 -18.76 -9.77 0.80
CA LEU A 31 -19.71 -9.06 1.65
C LEU A 31 -20.57 -8.03 0.89
N GLY A 32 -20.38 -7.90 -0.43
CA GLY A 32 -21.18 -7.03 -1.30
C GLY A 32 -20.65 -5.59 -1.43
N TYR A 33 -19.46 -5.28 -0.90
CA TYR A 33 -18.84 -3.97 -1.08
C TYR A 33 -18.19 -3.81 -2.44
N ARG A 34 -18.24 -2.61 -2.99
CA ARG A 34 -17.52 -2.20 -4.21
C ARG A 34 -16.11 -1.79 -3.81
N VAL A 35 -15.11 -2.53 -4.27
CA VAL A 35 -13.71 -2.34 -3.87
C VAL A 35 -12.85 -2.05 -5.09
N VAL A 36 -11.95 -1.08 -5.00
CA VAL A 36 -10.95 -0.80 -6.02
C VAL A 36 -9.56 -0.78 -5.41
N LYS A 37 -8.58 -1.33 -6.16
CA LYS A 37 -7.17 -1.24 -5.81
C LYS A 37 -6.53 -0.06 -6.54
N LEU A 38 -5.81 0.77 -5.79
CA LEU A 38 -4.92 1.80 -6.31
C LEU A 38 -3.48 1.54 -5.82
N SER A 39 -2.51 2.21 -6.42
CA SER A 39 -1.09 2.06 -6.08
C SER A 39 -0.33 3.34 -6.41
N TYR A 40 0.46 3.85 -5.49
CA TYR A 40 1.35 5.00 -5.75
C TYR A 40 2.40 4.65 -6.81
N ALA A 41 2.98 3.45 -6.71
CA ALA A 41 4.01 2.99 -7.63
C ALA A 41 3.50 2.79 -9.07
N GLU A 42 2.19 2.65 -9.28
CA GLU A 42 1.67 2.52 -10.64
C GLU A 42 1.88 3.82 -11.44
N TYR A 43 1.67 4.98 -10.84
CA TYR A 43 1.95 6.28 -11.48
C TYR A 43 3.44 6.49 -11.76
N VAL A 44 4.30 6.06 -10.83
CA VAL A 44 5.76 6.05 -11.05
C VAL A 44 6.11 5.21 -12.28
N LYS A 45 5.56 4.00 -12.38
CA LYS A 45 5.82 3.08 -13.50
C LYS A 45 5.29 3.62 -14.83
N GLN A 46 4.06 4.13 -14.86
CA GLN A 46 3.48 4.67 -16.08
C GLN A 46 4.26 5.87 -16.60
N THR A 47 4.62 6.79 -15.71
CA THR A 47 5.44 7.94 -16.11
C THR A 47 6.86 7.54 -16.49
N ALA A 48 7.45 6.52 -15.86
CA ALA A 48 8.76 5.98 -16.27
C ALA A 48 8.72 5.36 -17.67
N LYS A 49 7.65 4.64 -18.01
CA LYS A 49 7.44 4.14 -19.39
C LYS A 49 7.31 5.26 -20.40
N MET A 50 6.50 6.27 -20.09
CA MET A 50 6.23 7.39 -21.00
C MET A 50 7.45 8.29 -21.23
N LEU A 51 8.20 8.60 -20.18
CA LEU A 51 9.27 9.61 -20.22
C LEU A 51 10.64 9.01 -20.53
N PHE A 52 10.90 7.77 -20.12
CA PHE A 52 12.22 7.14 -20.19
C PHE A 52 12.24 5.84 -20.98
N GLY A 53 11.09 5.42 -21.55
CA GLY A 53 11.00 4.19 -22.33
C GLY A 53 11.22 2.91 -21.50
N TRP A 54 10.91 2.92 -20.20
CA TRP A 54 11.05 1.74 -19.36
C TRP A 54 10.22 0.56 -19.92
N ASN A 55 10.88 -0.58 -20.12
CA ASN A 55 10.29 -1.77 -20.73
C ASN A 55 9.30 -2.54 -19.84
N GLY A 56 9.23 -2.19 -18.54
CA GLY A 56 8.37 -2.85 -17.55
C GLY A 56 9.09 -3.91 -16.71
N GLU A 57 10.34 -4.25 -17.02
CA GLU A 57 11.13 -5.23 -16.28
C GLU A 57 11.70 -4.62 -15.00
N LYS A 58 11.68 -5.42 -13.93
CA LYS A 58 12.25 -5.07 -12.63
C LYS A 58 13.63 -5.70 -12.44
N ASP A 59 14.45 -5.67 -13.48
CA ASP A 59 15.87 -5.93 -13.37
C ASP A 59 16.58 -4.83 -12.54
N GLU A 60 17.89 -4.90 -12.42
CA GLU A 60 18.66 -3.93 -11.64
C GLU A 60 18.46 -2.50 -12.18
N ALA A 61 18.63 -2.29 -13.47
CA ALA A 61 18.46 -0.98 -14.13
C ALA A 61 17.03 -0.45 -14.01
N GLY A 62 16.02 -1.31 -14.14
CA GLY A 62 14.61 -0.94 -13.98
C GLY A 62 14.29 -0.53 -12.55
N ARG A 63 14.86 -1.20 -11.55
CA ARG A 63 14.70 -0.83 -10.13
C ARG A 63 15.37 0.52 -9.82
N GLU A 64 16.60 0.72 -10.29
CA GLU A 64 17.32 1.98 -10.13
C GLU A 64 16.56 3.15 -10.77
N LEU A 65 16.06 2.96 -11.99
CA LEU A 65 15.25 3.98 -12.69
C LEU A 65 14.00 4.34 -11.88
N LEU A 66 13.24 3.35 -11.41
CA LEU A 66 12.02 3.59 -10.65
C LEU A 66 12.29 4.25 -9.30
N GLN A 67 13.38 3.88 -8.63
CA GLN A 67 13.81 4.50 -7.38
C GLN A 67 14.24 5.95 -7.60
N TRP A 68 15.14 6.17 -8.56
CA TRP A 68 15.58 7.51 -8.92
C TRP A 68 14.41 8.41 -9.32
N TRP A 69 13.55 7.97 -10.23
CA TRP A 69 12.41 8.75 -10.69
C TRP A 69 11.38 8.99 -9.58
N GLY A 70 10.96 7.94 -8.89
CA GLY A 70 9.90 8.02 -7.89
C GLY A 70 10.32 8.73 -6.61
N THR A 71 11.56 8.54 -6.15
CA THR A 71 12.05 9.05 -4.87
C THR A 71 13.01 10.21 -5.06
N ASP A 72 14.16 9.98 -5.69
CA ASP A 72 15.25 10.95 -5.69
C ASP A 72 14.95 12.18 -6.56
N LYS A 73 14.14 12.02 -7.60
CA LYS A 73 13.78 13.13 -8.49
C LYS A 73 12.45 13.77 -8.11
N VAL A 74 11.38 13.03 -8.12
CA VAL A 74 10.03 13.60 -7.95
C VAL A 74 9.77 13.95 -6.48
N ARG A 75 9.99 13.04 -5.54
CA ARG A 75 9.74 13.33 -4.12
C ARG A 75 10.70 14.38 -3.54
N ALA A 76 11.93 14.46 -4.02
CA ALA A 76 12.86 15.50 -3.59
C ALA A 76 12.38 16.91 -3.95
N GLN A 77 11.64 17.07 -5.05
CA GLN A 77 11.08 18.36 -5.50
C GLN A 77 9.66 18.58 -5.00
N SER A 78 8.86 17.54 -4.91
CA SER A 78 7.46 17.57 -4.50
C SER A 78 7.14 16.29 -3.71
N PRO A 79 7.37 16.26 -2.40
CA PRO A 79 7.23 15.07 -1.56
C PRO A 79 5.87 14.38 -1.67
N ASP A 80 4.82 15.18 -1.86
CA ASP A 80 3.44 14.71 -1.87
C ASP A 80 2.87 14.43 -3.27
N PHE A 81 3.66 14.59 -4.33
CA PHE A 81 3.19 14.50 -5.72
C PHE A 81 2.39 13.21 -6.00
N TRP A 82 2.96 12.06 -5.64
CA TRP A 82 2.32 10.77 -5.89
C TRP A 82 1.08 10.56 -5.02
N VAL A 83 1.14 11.04 -3.78
CA VAL A 83 0.02 10.95 -2.83
C VAL A 83 -1.14 11.81 -3.29
N ASP A 84 -0.87 13.07 -3.62
CA ASP A 84 -1.89 14.01 -4.10
C ASP A 84 -2.54 13.53 -5.41
N THR A 85 -1.77 12.87 -6.29
CA THR A 85 -2.30 12.29 -7.53
C THR A 85 -3.34 11.22 -7.21
N VAL A 86 -3.04 10.31 -6.28
CA VAL A 86 -3.98 9.24 -5.87
C VAL A 86 -5.19 9.83 -5.14
N ILE A 87 -4.99 10.78 -4.20
CA ILE A 87 -6.10 11.43 -3.48
C ILE A 87 -7.06 12.14 -4.44
N ARG A 88 -6.55 12.84 -5.45
CA ARG A 88 -7.40 13.49 -6.47
C ARG A 88 -8.22 12.47 -7.26
N LEU A 89 -7.61 11.34 -7.63
CA LEU A 89 -8.36 10.27 -8.30
C LEU A 89 -9.46 9.71 -7.38
N VAL A 90 -9.14 9.47 -6.12
CA VAL A 90 -10.13 8.98 -5.14
C VAL A 90 -11.29 9.97 -5.02
N GLY A 91 -11.03 11.28 -5.03
CA GLY A 91 -12.08 12.30 -5.02
C GLY A 91 -13.01 12.29 -6.24
N VAL A 92 -12.56 11.73 -7.37
CA VAL A 92 -13.39 11.58 -8.59
C VAL A 92 -14.27 10.32 -8.52
N ILE A 93 -13.81 9.27 -7.82
CA ILE A 93 -14.46 7.96 -7.78
C ILE A 93 -15.15 7.66 -6.43
N ASP A 94 -15.29 8.63 -5.53
CA ASP A 94 -15.72 8.42 -4.15
C ASP A 94 -17.20 8.02 -4.01
N ASP A 95 -18.02 8.20 -5.03
CA ASP A 95 -19.40 7.71 -5.13
C ASP A 95 -19.51 6.35 -5.83
N MET A 96 -18.44 5.88 -6.47
CA MET A 96 -18.41 4.63 -7.24
C MET A 96 -18.04 3.43 -6.40
N TYR A 97 -17.24 3.62 -5.34
CA TYR A 97 -16.68 2.56 -4.51
C TYR A 97 -16.94 2.80 -3.03
N ASP A 98 -16.95 1.71 -2.27
CA ASP A 98 -17.10 1.74 -0.81
C ASP A 98 -15.72 1.68 -0.13
N PHE A 99 -14.76 1.02 -0.77
CA PHE A 99 -13.38 0.90 -0.30
C PHE A 99 -12.35 1.13 -1.42
N VAL A 100 -11.27 1.82 -1.07
CA VAL A 100 -10.01 1.87 -1.83
C VAL A 100 -8.96 1.09 -1.04
N VAL A 101 -8.25 0.20 -1.70
CA VAL A 101 -7.12 -0.55 -1.13
C VAL A 101 -5.83 -0.11 -1.79
N ILE A 102 -4.83 0.27 -0.99
CA ILE A 102 -3.48 0.64 -1.43
C ILE A 102 -2.49 -0.25 -0.68
N ASP A 103 -1.68 -1.04 -1.40
CA ASP A 103 -0.80 -2.05 -0.80
C ASP A 103 0.70 -1.79 -0.98
N ASP A 104 1.05 -0.56 -1.34
CA ASP A 104 2.43 -0.16 -1.57
C ASP A 104 2.87 1.05 -0.73
N VAL A 105 2.27 1.23 0.43
CA VAL A 105 2.58 2.33 1.36
C VAL A 105 3.99 2.19 1.93
N ARG A 106 4.79 3.27 1.79
CA ARG A 106 6.21 3.31 2.16
C ARG A 106 6.61 4.53 2.99
N PHE A 107 5.81 5.61 2.97
CA PHE A 107 6.15 6.88 3.60
C PHE A 107 4.99 7.39 4.47
N GLU A 108 5.33 8.18 5.48
CA GLU A 108 4.35 8.72 6.43
C GLU A 108 3.30 9.62 5.77
N ASN A 109 3.68 10.41 4.77
CA ASN A 109 2.73 11.26 4.05
C ASN A 109 1.67 10.45 3.28
N GLU A 110 1.99 9.21 2.88
CA GLU A 110 1.05 8.27 2.26
C GLU A 110 -0.01 7.77 3.24
N LEU A 111 0.26 7.85 4.54
CA LEU A 111 -0.67 7.50 5.62
C LEU A 111 -1.45 8.72 6.15
N ASN A 112 -0.77 9.87 6.29
CA ASN A 112 -1.28 10.99 7.08
C ASN A 112 -2.02 12.06 6.25
N ARG A 113 -1.93 12.03 4.90
CA ARG A 113 -2.40 13.12 4.04
C ARG A 113 -3.86 12.98 3.58
N TRP A 114 -4.59 11.99 4.05
CA TRP A 114 -5.95 11.66 3.57
C TRP A 114 -7.06 12.60 4.05
N GLY A 115 -6.77 13.57 4.91
CA GLY A 115 -7.69 14.63 5.30
C GLY A 115 -9.01 14.09 5.91
N ASN A 116 -10.13 14.29 5.20
CA ASN A 116 -11.47 13.93 5.68
C ASN A 116 -11.91 12.50 5.37
N TYR A 117 -11.05 11.68 4.76
CA TYR A 117 -11.34 10.28 4.50
C TYR A 117 -11.16 9.44 5.75
N THR A 118 -12.01 8.43 5.93
CA THR A 118 -11.78 7.40 6.93
C THR A 118 -10.69 6.47 6.43
N THR A 119 -9.60 6.37 7.17
CA THR A 119 -8.44 5.55 6.83
C THR A 119 -8.24 4.43 7.84
N TYR A 120 -7.70 3.32 7.36
CA TYR A 120 -7.19 2.23 8.17
C TYR A 120 -5.76 1.91 7.71
N SER A 121 -4.80 2.11 8.60
CA SER A 121 -3.39 1.80 8.35
C SER A 121 -3.06 0.41 8.88
N ILE A 122 -2.53 -0.45 7.99
CA ILE A 122 -2.26 -1.87 8.29
C ILE A 122 -0.78 -2.16 8.08
N ARG A 123 -0.13 -2.72 9.11
CA ARG A 123 1.21 -3.27 9.01
C ARG A 123 1.14 -4.79 8.86
N VAL A 124 1.70 -5.29 7.76
CA VAL A 124 1.88 -6.74 7.54
C VAL A 124 3.29 -7.12 7.90
N GLU A 125 3.43 -8.10 8.78
CA GLU A 125 4.71 -8.61 9.27
C GLU A 125 4.77 -10.12 9.10
N ARG A 126 5.93 -10.60 8.64
CA ARG A 126 6.23 -12.02 8.52
C ARG A 126 7.46 -12.33 9.37
N PRO A 127 7.28 -12.83 10.61
CA PRO A 127 8.39 -13.24 11.45
C PRO A 127 9.27 -14.27 10.75
N ASP A 128 10.56 -14.22 11.03
CA ASP A 128 11.55 -15.18 10.54
C ASP A 128 11.73 -15.23 8.99
N HIS A 129 11.14 -14.27 8.26
CA HIS A 129 11.33 -14.17 6.82
C HIS A 129 12.68 -13.52 6.50
N ILE A 130 13.48 -14.25 5.73
CA ILE A 130 14.74 -13.74 5.18
C ILE A 130 14.44 -13.17 3.80
N SER A 131 14.57 -11.84 3.67
CA SER A 131 14.37 -11.16 2.38
C SER A 131 15.49 -11.49 1.40
N ALA A 132 15.14 -11.59 0.11
CA ALA A 132 16.12 -11.71 -0.97
C ALA A 132 16.81 -10.38 -1.34
N LEU A 133 16.42 -9.27 -0.69
CA LEU A 133 17.02 -7.96 -0.92
C LEU A 133 18.45 -7.87 -0.39
N THR A 134 19.30 -7.10 -1.06
CA THR A 134 20.64 -6.77 -0.54
C THR A 134 20.54 -5.90 0.72
N LYS A 135 21.64 -5.79 1.47
CA LYS A 135 21.69 -4.94 2.67
C LYS A 135 21.36 -3.48 2.34
N GLU A 136 21.91 -2.95 1.27
CA GLU A 136 21.68 -1.58 0.80
C GLU A 136 20.20 -1.35 0.47
N GLN A 137 19.55 -2.32 -0.17
CA GLN A 137 18.12 -2.26 -0.48
C GLN A 137 17.25 -2.29 0.78
N LEU A 138 17.64 -3.09 1.79
CA LEU A 138 16.93 -3.17 3.07
C LEU A 138 17.07 -1.90 3.91
N GLU A 139 18.21 -1.21 3.81
CA GLU A 139 18.49 0.05 4.52
C GLU A 139 17.94 1.28 3.78
N HIS A 140 17.45 1.12 2.55
CA HIS A 140 16.89 2.22 1.78
C HIS A 140 15.68 2.86 2.50
N ILE A 141 15.54 4.18 2.38
CA ILE A 141 14.50 4.96 3.08
C ILE A 141 13.08 4.42 2.81
N SER A 142 12.80 3.91 1.62
CA SER A 142 11.49 3.32 1.30
C SER A 142 11.18 1.99 2.02
N GLU A 143 12.18 1.36 2.65
CA GLU A 143 11.99 0.16 3.47
C GLU A 143 11.99 0.48 4.97
N THR A 144 12.54 1.61 5.39
CA THR A 144 12.77 1.94 6.81
C THR A 144 11.94 3.10 7.34
N ALA A 145 11.41 3.97 6.48
CA ALA A 145 10.69 5.19 6.88
C ALA A 145 9.48 4.95 7.83
N LEU A 146 8.87 3.78 7.78
CA LEU A 146 7.71 3.43 8.61
C LEU A 146 8.01 2.43 9.74
N ASP A 147 9.27 2.20 10.08
CA ASP A 147 9.62 1.22 11.12
C ASP A 147 9.13 1.61 12.51
N ASN A 148 9.05 2.92 12.79
CA ASN A 148 8.57 3.46 14.07
C ASN A 148 7.12 4.00 14.01
N TYR A 149 6.42 3.83 12.87
CA TYR A 149 5.06 4.33 12.72
C TYR A 149 4.06 3.50 13.53
N GLN A 150 3.07 4.17 14.15
CA GLN A 150 1.99 3.50 14.90
C GLN A 150 0.83 3.21 13.96
N PHE A 151 0.69 1.93 13.59
CA PHE A 151 -0.39 1.45 12.72
C PHE A 151 -1.65 1.12 13.52
N ASP A 152 -2.83 1.34 12.92
CA ASP A 152 -4.13 0.98 13.52
C ASP A 152 -4.25 -0.54 13.70
N ILE A 153 -3.78 -1.31 12.72
CA ILE A 153 -3.88 -2.78 12.71
C ILE A 153 -2.51 -3.37 12.34
N ARG A 154 -2.13 -4.43 13.06
CA ARG A 154 -0.95 -5.26 12.73
C ARG A 154 -1.41 -6.68 12.41
N LEU A 155 -1.01 -7.19 11.25
CA LEU A 155 -1.20 -8.57 10.83
C LEU A 155 0.16 -9.27 10.89
N VAL A 156 0.33 -10.20 11.81
CA VAL A 156 1.60 -10.91 12.03
C VAL A 156 1.37 -12.39 11.70
N ALA A 157 1.91 -12.86 10.59
CA ALA A 157 1.65 -14.22 10.10
C ALA A 157 2.93 -14.87 9.55
N ARG A 158 3.15 -16.13 9.88
CA ARG A 158 4.28 -16.94 9.39
C ARG A 158 3.97 -17.60 8.05
N ASP A 159 2.70 -17.89 7.82
CA ASP A 159 2.23 -18.57 6.61
C ASP A 159 0.91 -17.98 6.09
N MET A 160 0.45 -18.53 4.97
CA MET A 160 -0.76 -18.09 4.28
C MET A 160 -2.03 -18.35 5.08
N LYS A 161 -2.05 -19.41 5.90
CA LYS A 161 -3.21 -19.79 6.71
C LYS A 161 -3.38 -18.79 7.85
N GLU A 162 -2.32 -18.53 8.62
CA GLU A 162 -2.32 -17.51 9.67
C GLU A 162 -2.71 -16.13 9.12
N LEU A 163 -2.19 -15.77 7.94
CA LEU A 163 -2.52 -14.48 7.31
C LEU A 163 -4.01 -14.40 6.96
N SER A 164 -4.57 -15.46 6.38
CA SER A 164 -5.99 -15.54 6.04
C SER A 164 -6.88 -15.45 7.28
N GLU A 165 -6.52 -16.16 8.35
CA GLU A 165 -7.25 -16.12 9.61
C GLU A 165 -7.24 -14.71 10.22
N GLN A 166 -6.12 -13.99 10.20
CA GLN A 166 -6.04 -12.62 10.70
C GLN A 166 -6.78 -11.62 9.82
N VAL A 167 -6.75 -11.77 8.51
CA VAL A 167 -7.55 -10.92 7.62
C VAL A 167 -9.04 -11.07 7.95
N GLU A 168 -9.55 -12.30 8.07
CA GLU A 168 -10.97 -12.55 8.31
C GLU A 168 -11.41 -12.20 9.74
N SER A 169 -10.59 -12.52 10.75
CA SER A 169 -10.99 -12.37 12.16
C SER A 169 -10.61 -11.03 12.79
N VAL A 170 -9.59 -10.33 12.26
CA VAL A 170 -9.11 -9.06 12.83
C VAL A 170 -9.41 -7.91 11.90
N LEU A 171 -8.95 -7.98 10.63
CA LEU A 171 -9.04 -6.85 9.72
C LEU A 171 -10.48 -6.57 9.28
N ILE A 172 -11.17 -7.57 8.73
CA ILE A 172 -12.51 -7.37 8.15
C ILE A 172 -13.52 -6.83 9.17
N PRO A 173 -13.65 -7.36 10.40
CA PRO A 173 -14.56 -6.80 11.39
C PRO A 173 -14.27 -5.33 11.72
N GLN A 174 -12.99 -4.95 11.87
CA GLN A 174 -12.63 -3.58 12.22
C GLN A 174 -12.98 -2.58 11.11
N ILE A 175 -12.70 -2.90 9.83
CA ILE A 175 -12.94 -1.97 8.73
C ILE A 175 -14.41 -1.89 8.31
N THR A 176 -15.20 -2.95 8.54
CA THR A 176 -16.63 -2.98 8.24
C THR A 176 -17.49 -2.45 9.39
N GLY A 177 -16.96 -2.44 10.61
CA GLY A 177 -17.71 -2.12 11.83
C GLY A 177 -18.65 -3.25 12.27
N SER A 178 -18.43 -4.48 11.76
CA SER A 178 -19.18 -5.67 12.16
C SER A 178 -18.53 -6.21 13.44
N SER A 179 -19.11 -5.87 14.60
CA SER A 179 -18.75 -6.55 15.85
C SER A 179 -19.21 -8.00 15.75
N THR A 180 -18.30 -8.94 15.96
CA THR A 180 -18.59 -10.37 16.20
C THR A 180 -19.32 -10.56 17.52
#